data_cea1d77b632408e8ec10767ece13e593
#
_entry.id   cea1d77b632408e8ec10767ece13e593
#
_cell.length_a   1.000
_cell.length_b   1.000
_cell.length_c   1.000
_cell.angle_alpha   90.00
_cell.angle_beta   90.00
_cell.angle_gamma   90.00
#
_symmetry.space_group_name_H-M   'P 1'
#
loop_
_entity.id
_entity.type
_entity.pdbx_description
1 polymer ?
#
loop_
_entity_poly.entity_id
_entity_poly.type
_entity_poly.pdbx_seq_one_letter_code
_entity_poly.pdbx_strand_id
1 'polypeptide(L)'
;MNRIKLLMVACLLGMAATASAQFANSKGSSSQGGDMSGWQGLRVSYHPMSLSPDKGDNIGITGFSAGYVKGFALSQNTPIFLEVGANLLWASKDLTEDFGLDDYDEDVSVKLNMFSVNIPVNFGYKYTVNDKFSIYPYIGLNFRVNAVGKLKIEAEYEGESESESIDVFSKDDMKEYEMGEAWKRFQAGWQIGVAFNINKFTLAASYGKDFTEISKKVKVSMPSITLGFNF
;
A
#
# COMPACT_ATOMS: atom_id res chain seq x y z
N MET A 1 -0.72 25.43 4.61
CA MET A 1 -1.30 24.16 4.11
C MET A 1 -0.67 22.89 4.70
N ASN A 2 0.55 22.93 5.21
CA ASN A 2 1.26 21.74 5.74
C ASN A 2 0.83 21.25 7.13
N ARG A 3 0.27 22.12 7.97
CA ARG A 3 -0.12 21.77 9.36
C ARG A 3 -1.36 20.88 9.44
N ILE A 4 -2.32 21.03 8.50
CA ILE A 4 -3.54 20.21 8.45
C ILE A 4 -3.21 18.78 8.00
N LYS A 5 -2.26 18.60 7.07
CA LYS A 5 -1.82 17.27 6.62
C LYS A 5 -1.12 16.49 7.73
N LEU A 6 -0.29 17.18 8.53
CA LEU A 6 0.39 16.60 9.69
C LEU A 6 -0.62 16.21 10.78
N LEU A 7 -1.65 17.03 10.98
CA LEU A 7 -2.72 16.77 11.96
C LEU A 7 -3.57 15.54 11.57
N MET A 8 -3.87 15.37 10.27
CA MET A 8 -4.61 14.17 9.80
C MET A 8 -3.80 12.88 10.00
N VAL A 9 -2.50 12.90 9.71
CA VAL A 9 -1.63 11.74 9.95
C VAL A 9 -1.50 11.45 11.45
N ALA A 10 -1.37 12.48 12.29
CA ALA A 10 -1.33 12.33 13.75
C ALA A 10 -2.67 11.83 14.32
N CYS A 11 -3.81 12.26 13.80
CA CYS A 11 -5.13 11.76 14.21
C CYS A 11 -5.34 10.30 13.80
N LEU A 12 -4.89 9.88 12.62
CA LEU A 12 -4.98 8.48 12.17
C LEU A 12 -4.08 7.55 13.00
N LEU A 13 -2.88 8.00 13.37
CA LEU A 13 -1.99 7.28 14.28
C LEU A 13 -2.53 7.26 15.72
N GLY A 14 -3.17 8.34 16.17
CA GLY A 14 -3.79 8.45 17.48
C GLY A 14 -5.01 7.54 17.67
N MET A 15 -5.84 7.36 16.64
CA MET A 15 -7.00 6.45 16.69
C MET A 15 -6.58 4.98 16.80
N ALA A 16 -5.45 4.58 16.20
CA ALA A 16 -4.90 3.24 16.37
C ALA A 16 -4.44 2.96 17.80
N ALA A 17 -3.98 3.98 18.53
CA ALA A 17 -3.53 3.85 19.92
C ALA A 17 -4.71 3.82 20.93
N THR A 18 -5.77 4.59 20.71
CA THR A 18 -6.93 4.66 21.60
C THR A 18 -7.87 3.45 21.48
N ALA A 19 -7.98 2.84 20.28
CA ALA A 19 -8.71 1.59 20.12
C ALA A 19 -8.10 0.44 20.93
N SER A 20 -6.80 0.51 21.24
CA SER A 20 -6.10 -0.49 22.07
C SER A 20 -6.59 -0.56 23.50
N ALA A 21 -7.03 0.56 24.09
CA ALA A 21 -7.39 0.65 25.52
C ALA A 21 -8.76 0.04 25.81
N GLN A 22 -9.66 -0.01 24.85
CA GLN A 22 -11.03 -0.53 25.05
C GLN A 22 -11.13 -2.05 24.87
N PHE A 23 -10.21 -2.67 24.11
CA PHE A 23 -10.20 -4.11 23.86
C PHE A 23 -9.24 -4.91 24.74
N ALA A 24 -8.38 -4.25 25.52
CA ALA A 24 -7.37 -4.90 26.37
C ALA A 24 -7.94 -5.60 27.63
N ASN A 25 -9.23 -5.50 27.91
CA ASN A 25 -9.81 -5.95 29.18
C ASN A 25 -10.55 -7.30 29.13
N SER A 26 -10.39 -8.11 28.08
CA SER A 26 -10.95 -9.47 28.01
C SER A 26 -9.90 -10.54 28.25
N LYS A 27 -9.48 -10.73 29.51
CA LYS A 27 -8.89 -11.99 29.95
C LYS A 27 -10.00 -13.02 30.11
N GLY A 28 -10.26 -13.81 29.08
CA GLY A 28 -11.15 -14.97 29.13
C GLY A 28 -10.35 -16.26 29.28
N SER A 29 -10.77 -17.09 30.20
CA SER A 29 -10.20 -18.39 30.55
C SER A 29 -10.26 -19.40 29.41
N SER A 30 -9.25 -20.27 29.37
CA SER A 30 -9.05 -21.38 28.46
C SER A 30 -10.24 -22.35 28.38
N SER A 31 -10.81 -22.49 27.17
CA SER A 31 -11.52 -23.71 26.76
C SER A 31 -11.36 -23.82 25.24
N GLN A 32 -10.80 -24.94 24.78
CA GLN A 32 -10.81 -25.55 23.41
C GLN A 32 -11.16 -24.68 22.16
N GLY A 33 -10.97 -23.37 22.22
CA GLY A 33 -11.04 -22.43 21.12
C GLY A 33 -9.61 -21.97 20.80
N GLY A 34 -9.26 -21.88 19.52
CA GLY A 34 -7.97 -21.39 19.07
C GLY A 34 -7.59 -20.07 19.72
N ASP A 35 -6.28 -19.76 19.74
CA ASP A 35 -5.74 -18.55 20.34
C ASP A 35 -6.50 -17.29 19.87
N MET A 36 -7.30 -16.72 20.77
CA MET A 36 -8.09 -15.51 20.56
C MET A 36 -7.32 -14.23 20.91
N SER A 37 -6.01 -14.36 21.20
CA SER A 37 -5.17 -13.20 21.38
C SER A 37 -4.99 -12.46 20.05
N GLY A 38 -5.10 -11.15 20.10
CA GLY A 38 -4.72 -10.30 18.96
C GLY A 38 -3.20 -10.40 18.72
N TRP A 39 -2.76 -9.79 17.65
CA TRP A 39 -1.33 -9.69 17.34
C TRP A 39 -0.95 -8.26 16.98
N GLN A 40 0.33 -8.00 17.02
CA GLN A 40 0.92 -6.79 16.50
C GLN A 40 2.28 -7.12 15.90
N GLY A 41 2.69 -6.37 14.89
CA GLY A 41 3.95 -6.68 14.23
C GLY A 41 4.33 -5.73 13.11
N LEU A 42 5.54 -5.92 12.62
CA LEU A 42 6.06 -5.23 11.46
C LEU A 42 5.81 -6.04 10.19
N ARG A 43 5.62 -5.35 9.10
CA ARG A 43 5.43 -5.91 7.76
C ARG A 43 6.33 -5.23 6.76
N VAL A 44 6.93 -6.01 5.87
CA VAL A 44 7.64 -5.54 4.69
C VAL A 44 7.01 -6.25 3.49
N SER A 45 6.64 -5.50 2.46
CA SER A 45 5.95 -6.07 1.31
C SER A 45 6.56 -5.61 0.00
N TYR A 46 6.57 -6.52 -0.95
CA TYR A 46 6.80 -6.26 -2.36
C TYR A 46 5.46 -6.18 -3.10
N HIS A 47 5.30 -5.17 -3.95
CA HIS A 47 4.08 -4.91 -4.69
C HIS A 47 4.38 -4.77 -6.19
N PRO A 48 4.17 -5.81 -7.00
CA PRO A 48 4.13 -5.68 -8.46
C PRO A 48 2.81 -5.02 -8.86
N MET A 49 2.77 -3.70 -8.78
CA MET A 49 1.57 -2.90 -9.05
C MET A 49 1.34 -2.75 -10.55
N SER A 50 0.12 -2.41 -10.94
CA SER A 50 -0.24 -2.11 -12.32
C SER A 50 -1.23 -0.96 -12.39
N LEU A 51 -0.93 0.02 -13.24
CA LEU A 51 -1.89 1.03 -13.69
C LEU A 51 -2.68 0.42 -14.84
N SER A 52 -3.99 0.32 -14.67
CA SER A 52 -4.90 -0.31 -15.63
C SER A 52 -5.83 0.75 -16.21
N PRO A 53 -5.55 1.27 -17.42
CA PRO A 53 -6.47 2.14 -18.14
C PRO A 53 -7.66 1.34 -18.71
N ASP A 54 -8.79 2.00 -18.95
CA ASP A 54 -9.95 1.38 -19.60
C ASP A 54 -9.66 0.91 -21.03
N LYS A 55 -8.69 1.54 -21.69
CA LYS A 55 -8.21 1.21 -23.05
C LYS A 55 -6.70 1.34 -23.08
N GLY A 56 -6.05 0.38 -23.74
CA GLY A 56 -4.59 0.29 -23.83
C GLY A 56 -4.00 -0.75 -22.90
N ASP A 57 -2.69 -0.83 -22.89
CA ASP A 57 -1.94 -1.82 -22.10
C ASP A 57 -1.76 -1.38 -20.65
N ASN A 58 -1.60 -2.34 -19.78
CA ASN A 58 -1.32 -2.09 -18.39
C ASN A 58 0.14 -1.67 -18.19
N ILE A 59 0.37 -0.63 -17.40
CA ILE A 59 1.72 -0.17 -17.05
C ILE A 59 2.10 -0.76 -15.69
N GLY A 60 3.09 -1.64 -15.69
CA GLY A 60 3.63 -2.25 -14.46
C GLY A 60 4.48 -1.26 -13.68
N ILE A 61 4.30 -1.22 -12.35
CA ILE A 61 5.09 -0.39 -11.43
C ILE A 61 5.59 -1.26 -10.29
N THR A 62 6.87 -1.18 -9.97
CA THR A 62 7.44 -1.89 -8.82
C THR A 62 7.31 -1.05 -7.55
N GLY A 63 6.73 -1.65 -6.51
CA GLY A 63 6.57 -1.01 -5.20
C GLY A 63 7.11 -1.86 -4.06
N PHE A 64 7.54 -1.17 -2.99
CA PHE A 64 7.92 -1.77 -1.71
C PHE A 64 7.26 -1.00 -0.59
N SER A 65 6.82 -1.70 0.44
CA SER A 65 6.30 -1.04 1.64
C SER A 65 6.86 -1.63 2.91
N ALA A 66 6.90 -0.78 3.94
CA ALA A 66 7.19 -1.20 5.30
C ALA A 66 6.22 -0.52 6.26
N GLY A 67 5.80 -1.22 7.30
CA GLY A 67 4.86 -0.66 8.25
C GLY A 67 4.53 -1.58 9.41
N TYR A 68 3.50 -1.17 10.13
CA TYR A 68 3.02 -1.81 11.34
C TYR A 68 1.58 -2.27 11.15
N VAL A 69 1.24 -3.42 11.74
CA VAL A 69 -0.12 -3.94 11.77
C VAL A 69 -0.52 -4.32 13.20
N LYS A 70 -1.82 -4.24 13.46
CA LYS A 70 -2.44 -4.72 14.69
C LYS A 70 -3.72 -5.47 14.38
N GLY A 71 -3.80 -6.71 14.87
CA GLY A 71 -4.96 -7.57 14.80
C GLY A 71 -5.74 -7.56 16.11
N PHE A 72 -7.05 -7.39 16.01
CA PHE A 72 -8.00 -7.36 17.13
C PHE A 72 -8.98 -8.52 16.98
N ALA A 73 -9.13 -9.33 18.03
CA ALA A 73 -10.19 -10.32 18.07
C ALA A 73 -11.57 -9.62 18.17
N LEU A 74 -12.47 -9.96 17.27
CA LEU A 74 -13.84 -9.40 17.27
C LEU A 74 -14.83 -10.25 18.06
N SER A 75 -14.47 -11.46 18.43
CA SER A 75 -15.29 -12.39 19.18
C SER A 75 -14.44 -13.14 20.20
N GLN A 76 -15.04 -13.53 21.32
CA GLN A 76 -14.41 -14.36 22.34
C GLN A 76 -14.53 -15.87 22.03
N ASN A 77 -15.49 -16.25 21.20
CA ASN A 77 -15.81 -17.65 20.90
C ASN A 77 -15.50 -18.07 19.46
N THR A 78 -15.22 -17.11 18.59
CA THR A 78 -14.97 -17.35 17.16
C THR A 78 -13.70 -16.61 16.74
N PRO A 79 -12.73 -17.28 16.11
CA PRO A 79 -11.44 -16.69 15.74
C PRO A 79 -11.55 -15.73 14.53
N ILE A 80 -12.42 -14.74 14.66
CA ILE A 80 -12.64 -13.66 13.70
C ILE A 80 -11.86 -12.45 14.19
N PHE A 81 -11.08 -11.85 13.28
CA PHE A 81 -10.19 -10.75 13.58
C PHE A 81 -10.36 -9.60 12.58
N LEU A 82 -10.19 -8.40 13.11
CA LEU A 82 -9.95 -7.19 12.34
C LEU A 82 -8.45 -6.86 12.44
N GLU A 83 -7.77 -6.81 11.32
CA GLU A 83 -6.39 -6.32 11.25
C GLU A 83 -6.36 -4.93 10.60
N VAL A 84 -5.71 -3.97 11.25
CA VAL A 84 -5.49 -2.63 10.73
C VAL A 84 -3.99 -2.39 10.63
N GLY A 85 -3.55 -1.86 9.49
CA GLY A 85 -2.15 -1.53 9.25
C GLY A 85 -1.94 -0.06 8.90
N ALA A 86 -0.68 0.37 9.01
CA ALA A 86 -0.19 1.63 8.47
C ALA A 86 1.18 1.37 7.84
N ASN A 87 1.29 1.52 6.54
CA ASN A 87 2.48 1.22 5.76
C ASN A 87 2.92 2.44 4.96
N LEU A 88 4.22 2.67 4.90
CA LEU A 88 4.85 3.58 3.96
C LEU A 88 5.15 2.78 2.69
N LEU A 89 4.62 3.23 1.56
CA LEU A 89 4.76 2.60 0.25
C LEU A 89 5.58 3.51 -0.65
N TRP A 90 6.67 3.00 -1.17
CA TRP A 90 7.43 3.59 -2.25
C TRP A 90 7.22 2.77 -3.51
N ALA A 91 7.00 3.42 -4.65
CA ALA A 91 6.84 2.78 -5.95
C ALA A 91 7.58 3.56 -7.02
N SER A 92 8.19 2.84 -7.97
CA SER A 92 8.95 3.43 -9.06
C SER A 92 8.79 2.64 -10.34
N LYS A 93 8.86 3.35 -11.48
CA LYS A 93 8.87 2.78 -12.83
C LYS A 93 9.73 3.65 -13.74
N ASP A 94 10.57 3.00 -14.52
CA ASP A 94 11.19 3.60 -15.68
C ASP A 94 10.19 3.53 -16.85
N LEU A 95 9.86 4.68 -17.41
CA LEU A 95 8.87 4.85 -18.47
C LEU A 95 9.51 5.18 -19.82
N THR A 96 10.83 5.16 -19.93
CA THR A 96 11.57 5.54 -21.14
C THR A 96 11.10 4.73 -22.37
N GLU A 97 11.03 3.42 -22.22
CA GLU A 97 10.50 2.51 -23.25
C GLU A 97 9.01 2.75 -23.54
N ASP A 98 8.20 2.97 -22.49
CA ASP A 98 6.74 3.16 -22.63
C ASP A 98 6.40 4.45 -23.43
N PHE A 99 7.31 5.43 -23.47
CA PHE A 99 7.22 6.64 -24.29
C PHE A 99 7.90 6.52 -25.67
N GLY A 100 8.53 5.39 -25.97
CA GLY A 100 9.21 5.15 -27.25
C GLY A 100 10.43 6.07 -27.46
N LEU A 101 11.13 6.41 -26.37
CA LEU A 101 12.30 7.30 -26.40
C LEU A 101 13.61 6.55 -26.57
N ASP A 102 13.58 5.21 -26.62
CA ASP A 102 14.78 4.37 -26.77
C ASP A 102 15.47 4.48 -28.14
N ASP A 103 14.73 4.95 -29.16
CA ASP A 103 15.21 5.05 -30.53
C ASP A 103 15.88 6.41 -30.86
N TYR A 104 15.97 7.31 -29.87
CA TYR A 104 16.60 8.62 -30.06
C TYR A 104 18.07 8.56 -29.65
N ASP A 105 18.97 9.17 -30.46
CA ASP A 105 20.42 9.27 -30.19
C ASP A 105 20.78 10.07 -28.91
N GLU A 106 19.79 10.60 -28.22
CA GLU A 106 19.95 11.32 -26.96
C GLU A 106 19.59 10.39 -25.81
N ASP A 107 20.45 10.35 -24.77
CA ASP A 107 20.19 9.59 -23.54
C ASP A 107 19.09 10.29 -22.71
N VAL A 108 17.83 10.07 -23.12
CA VAL A 108 16.64 10.58 -22.39
C VAL A 108 16.09 9.47 -21.50
N SER A 109 15.91 9.75 -20.24
CA SER A 109 15.24 8.83 -19.31
C SER A 109 14.03 9.48 -18.62
N VAL A 110 12.94 8.71 -18.51
CA VAL A 110 11.71 9.15 -17.85
C VAL A 110 11.37 8.20 -16.71
N LYS A 111 11.37 8.70 -15.47
CA LYS A 111 11.14 7.90 -14.26
C LYS A 111 10.00 8.44 -13.42
N LEU A 112 9.01 7.57 -13.17
CA LEU A 112 7.94 7.85 -12.21
C LEU A 112 8.35 7.35 -10.82
N ASN A 113 8.31 8.24 -9.83
CA ASN A 113 8.55 7.91 -8.43
C ASN A 113 7.35 8.35 -7.58
N MET A 114 6.84 7.44 -6.76
CA MET A 114 5.69 7.70 -5.89
C MET A 114 6.00 7.30 -4.46
N PHE A 115 5.52 8.11 -3.51
CA PHE A 115 5.55 7.81 -2.08
C PHE A 115 4.15 7.99 -1.50
N SER A 116 3.69 6.98 -0.76
CA SER A 116 2.31 6.92 -0.28
C SER A 116 2.24 6.37 1.13
N VAL A 117 1.18 6.73 1.83
CA VAL A 117 0.75 6.06 3.07
C VAL A 117 -0.40 5.13 2.72
N ASN A 118 -0.28 3.86 3.08
CA ASN A 118 -1.24 2.81 2.79
C ASN A 118 -1.81 2.23 4.10
N ILE A 119 -3.13 2.21 4.21
CA ILE A 119 -3.86 1.79 5.41
C ILE A 119 -4.78 0.63 5.04
N PRO A 120 -4.32 -0.63 5.14
CA PRO A 120 -5.15 -1.81 4.99
C PRO A 120 -6.03 -2.01 6.24
N VAL A 121 -7.28 -2.40 6.00
CA VAL A 121 -8.25 -2.82 7.02
C VAL A 121 -8.80 -4.17 6.61
N ASN A 122 -8.33 -5.23 7.25
CA ASN A 122 -8.60 -6.62 6.89
C ASN A 122 -9.54 -7.27 7.90
N PHE A 123 -10.54 -7.96 7.41
CA PHE A 123 -11.41 -8.82 8.18
C PHE A 123 -11.16 -10.27 7.77
N GLY A 124 -10.88 -11.13 8.74
CA GLY A 124 -10.54 -12.51 8.42
C GLY A 124 -10.75 -13.48 9.56
N TYR A 125 -10.53 -14.75 9.24
CA TYR A 125 -10.67 -15.88 10.15
C TYR A 125 -9.31 -16.51 10.39
N LYS A 126 -8.86 -16.61 11.68
CA LYS A 126 -7.60 -17.24 12.05
C LYS A 126 -7.82 -18.73 12.32
N TYR A 127 -7.44 -19.58 11.38
CA TYR A 127 -7.43 -21.03 11.56
C TYR A 127 -6.12 -21.49 12.20
N THR A 128 -6.15 -21.86 13.45
CA THR A 128 -4.99 -22.39 14.20
C THR A 128 -4.85 -23.88 13.94
N VAL A 129 -3.78 -24.25 13.24
CA VAL A 129 -3.45 -25.67 12.93
C VAL A 129 -2.78 -26.33 14.13
N ASN A 130 -1.86 -25.60 14.77
CA ASN A 130 -1.18 -25.99 16.01
C ASN A 130 -0.61 -24.73 16.69
N ASP A 131 0.02 -24.90 17.85
CA ASP A 131 0.57 -23.79 18.65
C ASP A 131 1.58 -22.89 17.93
N LYS A 132 2.16 -23.37 16.83
CA LYS A 132 3.22 -22.68 16.07
C LYS A 132 2.77 -22.23 14.69
N PHE A 133 1.63 -22.71 14.18
CA PHE A 133 1.19 -22.46 12.82
C PHE A 133 -0.30 -22.11 12.75
N SER A 134 -0.61 -20.99 12.13
CA SER A 134 -1.97 -20.58 11.81
C SER A 134 -2.08 -20.02 10.40
N ILE A 135 -3.27 -20.10 9.83
CA ILE A 135 -3.62 -19.55 8.53
C ILE A 135 -4.68 -18.48 8.75
N TYR A 136 -4.50 -17.33 8.15
CA TYR A 136 -5.40 -16.19 8.24
C TYR A 136 -5.83 -15.74 6.85
N PRO A 137 -6.86 -16.35 6.24
CA PRO A 137 -7.51 -15.80 5.06
C PRO A 137 -8.29 -14.55 5.46
N TYR A 138 -8.24 -13.52 4.61
CA TYR A 138 -8.89 -12.25 4.86
C TYR A 138 -9.40 -11.59 3.59
N ILE A 139 -10.39 -10.74 3.77
CA ILE A 139 -10.85 -9.76 2.79
C ILE A 139 -10.83 -8.39 3.46
N GLY A 140 -10.57 -7.34 2.73
CA GLY A 140 -10.47 -6.02 3.34
C GLY A 140 -10.62 -4.86 2.38
N LEU A 141 -10.50 -3.69 2.98
CA LEU A 141 -10.40 -2.42 2.29
C LEU A 141 -8.96 -1.92 2.39
N ASN A 142 -8.55 -1.18 1.38
CA ASN A 142 -7.25 -0.55 1.32
C ASN A 142 -7.44 0.93 1.01
N PHE A 143 -6.90 1.78 1.88
CA PHE A 143 -6.92 3.21 1.70
C PHE A 143 -5.49 3.71 1.50
N ARG A 144 -5.26 4.47 0.43
CA ARG A 144 -3.94 4.98 0.10
C ARG A 144 -3.99 6.49 -0.13
N VAL A 145 -3.03 7.19 0.48
CA VAL A 145 -2.81 8.62 0.28
C VAL A 145 -1.44 8.80 -0.35
N ASN A 146 -1.40 9.21 -1.60
CA ASN A 146 -0.18 9.51 -2.33
C ASN A 146 0.35 10.89 -1.87
N ALA A 147 1.46 10.89 -1.15
CA ALA A 147 2.08 12.10 -0.62
C ALA A 147 2.95 12.79 -1.68
N VAL A 148 3.71 12.00 -2.43
CA VAL A 148 4.60 12.46 -3.49
C VAL A 148 4.35 11.63 -4.74
N GLY A 149 4.38 12.26 -5.90
CA GLY A 149 4.39 11.61 -7.21
C GLY A 149 5.11 12.50 -8.18
N LYS A 150 6.32 12.09 -8.57
CA LYS A 150 7.19 12.86 -9.44
C LYS A 150 7.53 12.07 -10.69
N LEU A 151 7.30 12.69 -11.83
CA LEU A 151 7.84 12.26 -13.10
C LEU A 151 9.14 13.04 -13.31
N LYS A 152 10.28 12.32 -13.32
CA LYS A 152 11.58 12.89 -13.55
C LYS A 152 11.99 12.59 -14.99
N ILE A 153 12.31 13.64 -15.73
CA ILE A 153 12.83 13.57 -17.11
C ILE A 153 14.29 14.00 -17.01
N GLU A 154 15.18 13.18 -17.50
CA GLU A 154 16.64 13.45 -17.59
C GLU A 154 17.03 13.30 -19.05
N ALA A 155 17.70 14.33 -19.59
CA ALA A 155 18.29 14.31 -20.92
C ALA A 155 19.79 14.61 -20.81
N GLU A 156 20.63 13.83 -21.48
CA GLU A 156 22.06 14.05 -21.56
C GLU A 156 22.44 14.37 -23.01
N TYR A 157 23.02 15.55 -23.21
CA TYR A 157 23.46 16.00 -24.51
C TYR A 157 24.89 16.55 -24.41
N GLU A 158 25.81 16.02 -25.22
CA GLU A 158 27.23 16.45 -25.30
C GLU A 158 27.96 16.49 -23.93
N GLY A 159 27.54 15.66 -22.95
CA GLY A 159 28.11 15.56 -21.61
C GLY A 159 27.54 16.59 -20.62
N GLU A 160 26.52 17.36 -21.00
CA GLU A 160 25.71 18.16 -20.09
C GLU A 160 24.40 17.43 -19.83
N SER A 161 24.03 17.29 -18.55
CA SER A 161 22.77 16.65 -18.14
C SER A 161 21.76 17.68 -17.64
N GLU A 162 20.62 17.76 -18.28
CA GLU A 162 19.46 18.51 -17.79
C GLU A 162 18.44 17.59 -17.15
N SER A 163 17.87 18.00 -16.01
CA SER A 163 16.83 17.21 -15.35
C SER A 163 15.66 18.08 -14.94
N GLU A 164 14.46 17.59 -15.23
CA GLU A 164 13.21 18.23 -14.88
C GLU A 164 12.35 17.30 -14.04
N SER A 165 11.54 17.86 -13.13
CA SER A 165 10.72 17.06 -12.22
C SER A 165 9.30 17.65 -12.13
N ILE A 166 8.33 16.91 -12.63
CA ILE A 166 6.92 17.27 -12.73
C ILE A 166 6.15 16.59 -11.57
N ASP A 167 5.41 17.34 -10.74
CA ASP A 167 4.51 16.74 -9.73
C ASP A 167 3.20 16.32 -10.40
N VAL A 168 2.99 15.03 -10.60
CA VAL A 168 1.78 14.47 -11.24
C VAL A 168 0.49 14.79 -10.45
N PHE A 169 0.58 15.25 -9.21
CA PHE A 169 -0.55 15.68 -8.39
C PHE A 169 -0.75 17.20 -8.38
N SER A 170 0.13 17.98 -9.04
CA SER A 170 0.01 19.42 -9.25
C SER A 170 -0.82 19.69 -10.50
N LYS A 171 -1.87 20.51 -10.35
CA LYS A 171 -2.68 20.92 -11.50
C LYS A 171 -1.92 21.91 -12.40
N ASP A 172 -1.06 22.71 -11.79
CA ASP A 172 -0.30 23.73 -12.51
C ASP A 172 0.79 23.05 -13.34
N ASP A 173 1.58 22.13 -12.76
CA ASP A 173 2.60 21.37 -13.47
C ASP A 173 1.97 20.55 -14.63
N MET A 174 0.90 19.78 -14.35
CA MET A 174 0.26 18.94 -15.36
C MET A 174 -0.33 19.77 -16.53
N LYS A 175 -0.73 21.00 -16.27
CA LYS A 175 -1.21 21.92 -17.28
C LYS A 175 -0.06 22.57 -18.07
N GLU A 176 1.01 22.96 -17.39
CA GLU A 176 2.20 23.58 -17.97
C GLU A 176 2.84 22.64 -19.00
N TYR A 177 2.94 21.34 -18.65
CA TYR A 177 3.51 20.31 -19.53
C TYR A 177 2.49 19.60 -20.43
N GLU A 178 1.25 20.10 -20.53
CA GLU A 178 0.16 19.53 -21.33
C GLU A 178 -0.10 18.01 -21.09
N MET A 179 0.20 17.52 -19.88
CA MET A 179 0.11 16.11 -19.51
C MET A 179 -1.30 15.66 -19.07
N GLY A 180 -2.30 16.48 -19.30
CA GLY A 180 -3.69 16.17 -18.98
C GLY A 180 -4.11 16.55 -17.56
N GLU A 181 -5.01 15.79 -16.95
CA GLU A 181 -5.54 16.11 -15.62
C GLU A 181 -4.59 15.62 -14.52
N ALA A 182 -4.41 16.42 -13.46
CA ALA A 182 -3.64 16.02 -12.27
C ALA A 182 -4.19 14.74 -11.63
N TRP A 183 -3.30 13.89 -11.20
CA TRP A 183 -3.65 12.63 -10.54
C TRP A 183 -4.30 12.89 -9.17
N LYS A 184 -5.14 11.95 -8.73
CA LYS A 184 -5.81 12.01 -7.43
C LYS A 184 -4.91 11.43 -6.35
N ARG A 185 -4.75 12.17 -5.25
CA ARG A 185 -3.92 11.74 -4.12
C ARG A 185 -4.55 10.62 -3.30
N PHE A 186 -5.87 10.54 -3.21
CA PHE A 186 -6.58 9.54 -2.40
C PHE A 186 -7.11 8.42 -3.28
N GLN A 187 -6.79 7.18 -2.90
CA GLN A 187 -7.37 5.97 -3.46
C GLN A 187 -8.01 5.13 -2.35
N ALA A 188 -9.08 4.45 -2.71
CA ALA A 188 -9.71 3.41 -1.92
C ALA A 188 -9.94 2.19 -2.80
N GLY A 189 -9.72 1.01 -2.25
CA GLY A 189 -9.84 -0.26 -2.96
C GLY A 189 -10.24 -1.40 -2.03
N TRP A 190 -10.39 -2.56 -2.62
CA TRP A 190 -10.58 -3.82 -1.92
C TRP A 190 -9.31 -4.66 -2.02
N GLN A 191 -9.17 -5.60 -1.10
CA GLN A 191 -8.13 -6.61 -1.17
C GLN A 191 -8.61 -7.94 -0.59
N ILE A 192 -8.02 -9.02 -1.08
CA ILE A 192 -8.19 -10.37 -0.57
C ILE A 192 -6.82 -11.00 -0.43
N GLY A 193 -6.62 -11.80 0.61
CA GLY A 193 -5.33 -12.42 0.82
C GLY A 193 -5.36 -13.55 1.83
N VAL A 194 -4.21 -14.14 2.02
CA VAL A 194 -3.96 -15.16 3.03
C VAL A 194 -2.61 -14.92 3.68
N ALA A 195 -2.57 -15.01 5.00
CA ALA A 195 -1.34 -14.98 5.78
C ALA A 195 -1.12 -16.32 6.47
N PHE A 196 0.12 -16.78 6.42
CA PHE A 196 0.63 -17.96 7.11
C PHE A 196 1.51 -17.47 8.26
N ASN A 197 1.09 -17.74 9.50
CA ASN A 197 1.86 -17.35 10.67
C ASN A 197 2.59 -18.58 11.21
N ILE A 198 3.91 -18.50 11.31
CA ILE A 198 4.79 -19.55 11.81
C ILE A 198 5.55 -18.97 13.01
N ASN A 199 5.17 -19.35 14.21
CA ASN A 199 5.62 -18.71 15.45
C ASN A 199 5.38 -17.18 15.40
N LYS A 200 6.47 -16.41 15.38
CA LYS A 200 6.46 -14.94 15.27
C LYS A 200 6.55 -14.41 13.83
N PHE A 201 6.80 -15.29 12.86
CA PHE A 201 6.95 -14.89 11.47
C PHE A 201 5.62 -15.00 10.72
N THR A 202 5.41 -14.09 9.79
CA THR A 202 4.26 -14.09 8.87
C THR A 202 4.77 -14.08 7.44
N LEU A 203 4.22 -14.98 6.61
CA LEU A 203 4.31 -14.90 5.16
C LEU A 203 2.90 -14.70 4.62
N ALA A 204 2.68 -13.67 3.82
CA ALA A 204 1.36 -13.42 3.26
C ALA A 204 1.43 -13.11 1.76
N ALA A 205 0.33 -13.42 1.08
CA ALA A 205 0.09 -13.01 -0.28
C ALA A 205 -1.30 -12.38 -0.37
N SER A 206 -1.43 -11.29 -1.13
CA SER A 206 -2.70 -10.65 -1.38
C SER A 206 -2.81 -10.09 -2.79
N TYR A 207 -4.03 -9.83 -3.19
CA TYR A 207 -4.38 -9.10 -4.38
C TYR A 207 -5.40 -8.01 -4.02
N GLY A 208 -5.16 -6.80 -4.48
CA GLY A 208 -6.07 -5.67 -4.32
C GLY A 208 -6.27 -4.91 -5.62
N LYS A 209 -7.39 -4.20 -5.70
CA LYS A 209 -7.72 -3.30 -6.80
C LYS A 209 -8.48 -2.08 -6.29
N ASP A 210 -8.09 -0.90 -6.78
CA ASP A 210 -8.76 0.34 -6.40
C ASP A 210 -10.15 0.43 -7.02
N PHE A 211 -11.13 0.92 -6.24
CA PHE A 211 -12.43 1.35 -6.72
C PHE A 211 -12.31 2.71 -7.41
N THR A 212 -11.48 3.58 -6.82
CA THR A 212 -11.23 4.94 -7.28
C THR A 212 -10.20 4.96 -8.40
N GLU A 213 -10.31 5.94 -9.27
CA GLU A 213 -9.34 6.19 -10.32
C GLU A 213 -8.20 7.08 -9.80
N ILE A 214 -6.95 6.73 -10.10
CA ILE A 214 -5.79 7.58 -9.81
C ILE A 214 -5.68 8.74 -10.81
N SER A 215 -5.99 8.47 -12.08
CA SER A 215 -6.16 9.44 -13.16
C SER A 215 -7.43 9.07 -13.92
N LYS A 216 -7.84 9.87 -14.90
CA LYS A 216 -9.05 9.65 -15.69
C LYS A 216 -9.04 8.27 -16.33
N LYS A 217 -10.00 7.41 -15.91
CA LYS A 217 -10.16 6.03 -16.37
C LYS A 217 -8.96 5.10 -16.08
N VAL A 218 -8.10 5.44 -15.12
CA VAL A 218 -6.97 4.61 -14.71
C VAL A 218 -7.15 4.16 -13.27
N LYS A 219 -7.13 2.85 -13.04
CA LYS A 219 -7.19 2.23 -11.71
C LYS A 219 -5.90 1.50 -11.40
N VAL A 220 -5.61 1.32 -10.11
CA VAL A 220 -4.43 0.59 -9.65
C VAL A 220 -4.84 -0.79 -9.18
N SER A 221 -4.12 -1.82 -9.67
CA SER A 221 -4.10 -3.16 -9.10
C SER A 221 -2.82 -3.33 -8.30
N MET A 222 -2.91 -3.96 -7.13
CA MET A 222 -1.80 -4.06 -6.20
C MET A 222 -1.71 -5.48 -5.60
N PRO A 223 -1.16 -6.44 -6.35
CA PRO A 223 -0.69 -7.69 -5.76
C PRO A 223 0.36 -7.44 -4.70
N SER A 224 0.50 -8.31 -3.71
CA SER A 224 1.59 -8.21 -2.74
C SER A 224 2.07 -9.56 -2.24
N ILE A 225 3.37 -9.60 -1.93
CA ILE A 225 4.00 -10.64 -1.11
C ILE A 225 4.57 -9.94 0.11
N THR A 226 4.22 -10.42 1.30
CA THR A 226 4.54 -9.77 2.57
C THR A 226 5.28 -10.70 3.50
N LEU A 227 6.35 -10.22 4.07
CA LEU A 227 7.04 -10.81 5.21
C LEU A 227 6.73 -10.01 6.46
N GLY A 228 6.52 -10.68 7.59
CA GLY A 228 6.19 -10.03 8.84
C GLY A 228 6.83 -10.68 10.05
N PHE A 229 6.91 -9.90 11.11
CA PHE A 229 7.35 -10.34 12.44
C PHE A 229 6.37 -9.81 13.48
N ASN A 230 5.79 -10.74 14.27
CA ASN A 230 4.86 -10.46 15.37
C ASN A 230 5.59 -10.49 16.72
N PHE A 231 5.24 -9.61 17.64
CA PHE A 231 5.87 -9.48 18.97
C PHE A 231 4.86 -9.20 20.06
#